data_939efbe129b7da0557cca2d220f2db1d
#
_entry.id   939efbe129b7da0557cca2d220f2db1d
#
_cell.length_a   1.000
_cell.length_b   1.000
_cell.length_c   1.000
_cell.angle_alpha   90.00
_cell.angle_beta   90.00
_cell.angle_gamma   90.00
#
_symmetry.space_group_name_H-M   'P 1'
#
loop_
_entity.id
_entity.type
_entity.pdbx_description
1 polymer ?
#
loop_
_entity_poly.entity_id
_entity_poly.type
_entity_poly.pdbx_seq_one_letter_code
_entity_poly.pdbx_strand_id
1 'polypeptide(L)'
;MAVKNEKKENIRLLYGNDLVSLSLRKEELIKTYFKGEVPDTTVLDSPGNYESCKNALGGQSLFFSKTAVIIQNPFFLKKTVRNGKEEKEFDDFIMILRELPHDTLVILIVEGTLDKRLKTTKALWAICFAEECTLLNPREGASRMSLLLAKEGKQMDPQ
;
A
#
# COMPACT_ATOMS: atom_id res chain seq x y z
N MET A 1 13.66 6.28 24.47
CA MET A 1 13.74 6.95 23.21
C MET A 1 12.42 7.01 22.51
N ALA A 2 12.10 8.15 22.12
CA ALA A 2 10.84 8.31 21.44
C ALA A 2 10.84 7.53 20.16
N VAL A 3 9.77 6.83 19.94
CA VAL A 3 9.60 6.14 18.70
C VAL A 3 9.42 7.16 17.63
N LYS A 4 10.25 7.04 16.64
CA LYS A 4 10.11 7.94 15.53
C LYS A 4 8.99 7.45 14.65
N ASN A 5 8.06 8.30 14.39
CA ASN A 5 7.05 7.99 13.39
C ASN A 5 7.66 8.25 12.03
N GLU A 6 8.75 7.55 11.77
CA GLU A 6 9.43 7.68 10.50
C GLU A 6 8.71 6.88 9.44
N LYS A 7 8.50 7.53 8.32
CA LYS A 7 7.86 6.85 7.20
C LYS A 7 8.85 5.91 6.54
N LYS A 8 8.41 4.70 6.28
CA LYS A 8 9.24 3.69 5.65
C LYS A 8 8.92 3.62 4.16
N GLU A 9 9.96 3.60 3.36
CA GLU A 9 9.77 3.57 1.91
C GLU A 9 9.12 2.28 1.43
N ASN A 10 9.22 1.23 2.23
CA ASN A 10 8.63 -0.05 1.86
C ASN A 10 7.20 -0.23 2.39
N ILE A 11 6.59 0.82 2.90
CA ILE A 11 5.18 0.79 3.29
C ILE A 11 4.46 1.91 2.56
N ARG A 12 3.54 1.54 1.67
CA ARG A 12 2.83 2.50 0.83
C ARG A 12 1.33 2.36 1.01
N LEU A 13 0.64 3.48 0.98
CA LEU A 13 -0.81 3.50 1.06
C LEU A 13 -1.34 4.28 -0.12
N LEU A 14 -2.11 3.61 -0.97
CA LEU A 14 -2.75 4.24 -2.10
C LEU A 14 -4.25 4.25 -1.86
N TYR A 15 -4.90 5.37 -2.12
CA TYR A 15 -6.34 5.45 -1.95
C TYR A 15 -6.94 6.41 -2.97
N GLY A 16 -8.23 6.26 -3.22
CA GLY A 16 -8.91 7.14 -4.13
C GLY A 16 -9.95 6.42 -4.97
N ASN A 17 -10.65 7.19 -5.78
CA ASN A 17 -11.76 6.66 -6.58
C ASN A 17 -11.38 6.35 -8.03
N ASP A 18 -10.15 6.58 -8.41
CA ASP A 18 -9.70 6.30 -9.77
C ASP A 18 -8.98 4.95 -9.78
N LEU A 19 -9.73 3.89 -10.09
CA LEU A 19 -9.20 2.54 -10.03
C LEU A 19 -8.07 2.30 -11.00
N VAL A 20 -8.10 2.97 -12.15
CA VAL A 20 -7.03 2.83 -13.13
C VAL A 20 -5.74 3.43 -12.60
N SER A 21 -5.83 4.62 -12.02
CA SER A 21 -4.66 5.26 -11.43
C SER A 21 -4.10 4.45 -10.27
N LEU A 22 -4.97 3.88 -9.44
CA LEU A 22 -4.51 3.02 -8.35
C LEU A 22 -3.71 1.84 -8.88
N SER A 23 -4.21 1.20 -9.92
CA SER A 23 -3.55 0.05 -10.49
C SER A 23 -2.22 0.41 -11.12
N LEU A 24 -2.19 1.48 -11.88
CA LEU A 24 -0.96 1.93 -12.53
C LEU A 24 0.09 2.34 -11.51
N ARG A 25 -0.33 3.03 -10.47
CA ARG A 25 0.60 3.47 -9.45
C ARG A 25 1.17 2.30 -8.67
N LYS A 26 0.33 1.30 -8.39
CA LYS A 26 0.79 0.09 -7.73
C LYS A 26 1.89 -0.59 -8.55
N GLU A 27 1.65 -0.74 -9.84
CA GLU A 27 2.65 -1.38 -10.70
C GLU A 27 3.94 -0.57 -10.76
N GLU A 28 3.81 0.74 -10.83
CA GLU A 28 4.98 1.60 -10.86
C GLU A 28 5.78 1.49 -9.58
N LEU A 29 5.12 1.44 -8.44
CA LEU A 29 5.80 1.32 -7.16
C LEU A 29 6.59 0.03 -7.06
N ILE A 30 5.99 -1.07 -7.49
CA ILE A 30 6.67 -2.36 -7.45
C ILE A 30 7.89 -2.33 -8.35
N LYS A 31 7.71 -1.84 -9.55
CA LYS A 31 8.78 -1.80 -10.53
C LYS A 31 9.93 -0.91 -10.07
N THR A 32 9.60 0.25 -9.53
CA THR A 32 10.61 1.18 -9.08
C THR A 32 11.33 0.69 -7.83
N TYR A 33 10.56 0.15 -6.90
CA TYR A 33 11.14 -0.28 -5.63
C TYR A 33 12.16 -1.40 -5.83
N PHE A 34 11.84 -2.36 -6.67
CA PHE A 34 12.71 -3.51 -6.92
C PHE A 34 13.59 -3.33 -8.15
N LYS A 35 13.65 -2.12 -8.69
CA LYS A 35 14.53 -1.77 -9.80
C LYS A 35 14.38 -2.69 -11.00
N GLY A 36 13.15 -3.04 -11.30
CA GLY A 36 12.82 -3.88 -12.44
C GLY A 36 12.84 -5.36 -12.17
N GLU A 37 13.32 -5.79 -11.02
CA GLU A 37 13.25 -7.20 -10.66
C GLU A 37 11.84 -7.57 -10.26
N VAL A 38 11.47 -8.80 -10.54
CA VAL A 38 10.12 -9.29 -10.25
C VAL A 38 10.10 -9.94 -8.87
N PRO A 39 9.36 -9.37 -7.91
CA PRO A 39 9.29 -9.96 -6.58
C PRO A 39 8.25 -11.07 -6.53
N ASP A 40 8.31 -11.87 -5.47
CA ASP A 40 7.23 -12.80 -5.17
C ASP A 40 6.07 -11.97 -4.62
N THR A 41 4.93 -11.99 -5.29
CA THR A 41 3.83 -11.10 -4.96
C THR A 41 2.65 -11.85 -4.38
N THR A 42 2.14 -11.36 -3.26
CA THR A 42 0.95 -11.89 -2.60
C THR A 42 -0.11 -10.79 -2.59
N VAL A 43 -1.32 -11.12 -2.99
CA VAL A 43 -2.43 -10.17 -3.00
C VAL A 43 -3.50 -10.64 -2.04
N LEU A 44 -3.89 -9.78 -1.11
CA LEU A 44 -5.01 -10.03 -0.22
C LEU A 44 -6.13 -9.06 -0.60
N ASP A 45 -7.26 -9.60 -1.00
CA ASP A 45 -8.40 -8.79 -1.41
C ASP A 45 -9.42 -8.78 -0.30
N SER A 46 -9.62 -7.60 0.28
CA SER A 46 -10.61 -7.38 1.32
C SER A 46 -10.46 -8.34 2.51
N PRO A 47 -9.24 -8.40 3.10
CA PRO A 47 -9.07 -9.27 4.26
C PRO A 47 -9.96 -8.83 5.40
N GLY A 48 -10.51 -9.80 6.14
CA GLY A 48 -11.44 -9.52 7.23
C GLY A 48 -10.85 -9.71 8.62
N ASN A 49 -9.57 -10.05 8.72
CA ASN A 49 -8.93 -10.22 10.01
C ASN A 49 -7.44 -9.92 9.90
N TYR A 50 -6.81 -9.72 11.05
CA TYR A 50 -5.39 -9.40 11.07
C TYR A 50 -4.51 -10.61 10.82
N GLU A 51 -5.01 -11.79 11.12
CA GLU A 51 -4.22 -13.00 10.96
C GLU A 51 -3.81 -13.21 9.51
N SER A 52 -4.75 -13.01 8.59
CA SER A 52 -4.44 -13.13 7.17
C SER A 52 -3.34 -12.17 6.77
N CYS A 53 -3.41 -10.94 7.26
CA CYS A 53 -2.42 -9.92 6.93
C CYS A 53 -1.05 -10.27 7.51
N LYS A 54 -1.04 -10.72 8.77
CA LYS A 54 0.22 -11.09 9.41
C LYS A 54 0.87 -12.28 8.71
N ASN A 55 0.07 -13.26 8.32
CA ASN A 55 0.59 -14.43 7.64
C ASN A 55 1.21 -14.06 6.30
N ALA A 56 0.58 -13.15 5.58
CA ALA A 56 1.11 -12.71 4.30
C ALA A 56 2.45 -12.00 4.47
N LEU A 57 2.60 -11.23 5.55
CA LEU A 57 3.84 -10.52 5.80
C LEU A 57 4.93 -11.43 6.35
N GLY A 58 4.54 -12.48 7.05
CA GLY A 58 5.51 -13.40 7.62
C GLY A 58 5.95 -14.49 6.67
N GLY A 59 5.19 -14.72 5.60
CA GLY A 59 5.54 -15.75 4.64
C GLY A 59 6.69 -15.29 3.77
N GLN A 60 7.75 -16.07 3.77
CA GLN A 60 8.88 -15.76 2.93
C GLN A 60 9.07 -16.87 1.93
N SER A 61 9.27 -16.48 0.69
CA SER A 61 9.54 -17.44 -0.35
C SER A 61 10.97 -17.94 -0.22
N LEU A 62 11.13 -19.24 -0.36
CA LEU A 62 12.47 -19.82 -0.34
C LEU A 62 13.23 -19.50 -1.62
N PHE A 63 12.51 -19.08 -2.65
CA PHE A 63 13.12 -18.86 -3.96
C PHE A 63 13.31 -17.40 -4.31
N PHE A 64 12.67 -16.51 -3.58
CA PHE A 64 12.74 -15.08 -3.85
C PHE A 64 13.21 -14.33 -2.62
N SER A 65 14.20 -13.48 -2.81
CA SER A 65 14.63 -12.62 -1.71
C SER A 65 13.77 -11.36 -1.62
N LYS A 66 13.00 -11.06 -2.66
CA LYS A 66 12.18 -9.87 -2.73
C LYS A 66 10.71 -10.22 -2.76
N THR A 67 9.93 -9.57 -1.92
CA THR A 67 8.52 -9.88 -1.75
C THR A 67 7.68 -8.63 -1.79
N ALA A 68 6.55 -8.69 -2.48
CA ALA A 68 5.58 -7.60 -2.48
C ALA A 68 4.26 -8.14 -1.92
N VAL A 69 3.68 -7.43 -0.96
CA VAL A 69 2.40 -7.81 -0.38
C VAL A 69 1.42 -6.68 -0.66
N ILE A 70 0.36 -7.00 -1.38
CA ILE A 70 -0.68 -6.05 -1.75
C ILE A 70 -1.90 -6.34 -0.90
N ILE A 71 -2.32 -5.37 -0.09
CA ILE A 71 -3.50 -5.53 0.75
C ILE A 71 -4.57 -4.56 0.27
N GLN A 72 -5.59 -5.08 -0.38
CA GLN A 72 -6.65 -4.26 -0.96
C GLN A 72 -7.83 -4.18 -0.02
N ASN A 73 -8.29 -2.96 0.21
CA ASN A 73 -9.49 -2.70 1.01
C ASN A 73 -9.48 -3.40 2.36
N PRO A 74 -8.42 -3.21 3.18
CA PRO A 74 -8.35 -3.88 4.48
C PRO A 74 -9.44 -3.35 5.41
N PHE A 75 -10.00 -4.25 6.20
CA PHE A 75 -11.11 -3.90 7.07
C PHE A 75 -10.76 -2.81 8.08
N PHE A 76 -9.51 -2.78 8.54
CA PHE A 76 -9.13 -1.85 9.60
C PHE A 76 -9.00 -0.40 9.12
N LEU A 77 -9.06 -0.16 7.83
CA LEU A 77 -9.09 1.20 7.30
C LEU A 77 -10.48 1.63 6.90
N LYS A 78 -11.49 0.78 7.13
CA LYS A 78 -12.85 1.07 6.74
C LYS A 78 -13.78 1.33 7.91
N LYS A 79 -13.38 0.98 9.12
CA LYS A 79 -14.23 1.18 10.28
C LYS A 79 -13.39 1.30 11.54
N THR A 80 -14.05 1.81 12.57
CA THR A 80 -13.42 2.06 13.86
C THR A 80 -13.06 0.77 14.58
N VAL A 81 -11.97 0.80 15.31
CA VAL A 81 -11.60 -0.26 16.23
C VAL A 81 -12.66 -0.31 17.34
N ARG A 82 -13.16 -1.49 17.65
CA ARG A 82 -14.31 -1.63 18.54
C ARG A 82 -13.98 -2.01 19.97
N ASN A 83 -12.88 -2.70 20.19
CA ASN A 83 -12.56 -3.17 21.53
C ASN A 83 -11.06 -3.28 21.71
N GLY A 84 -10.66 -3.58 22.95
CA GLY A 84 -9.26 -3.65 23.28
C GLY A 84 -8.49 -4.74 22.57
N LYS A 85 -9.17 -5.85 22.28
CA LYS A 85 -8.53 -6.94 21.57
C LYS A 85 -8.18 -6.54 20.15
N GLU A 86 -9.10 -5.89 19.47
CA GLU A 86 -8.88 -5.41 18.11
C GLU A 86 -7.76 -4.36 18.10
N GLU A 87 -7.75 -3.50 19.09
CA GLU A 87 -6.75 -2.48 19.19
C GLU A 87 -5.36 -3.08 19.35
N LYS A 88 -5.27 -4.10 20.19
CA LYS A 88 -4.01 -4.78 20.38
C LYS A 88 -3.56 -5.49 19.12
N GLU A 89 -4.47 -6.13 18.42
CA GLU A 89 -4.14 -6.80 17.18
C GLU A 89 -3.63 -5.81 16.14
N PHE A 90 -4.24 -4.65 16.08
CA PHE A 90 -3.77 -3.63 15.16
C PHE A 90 -2.38 -3.14 15.56
N ASP A 91 -2.17 -2.91 16.84
CA ASP A 91 -0.84 -2.47 17.31
C ASP A 91 0.23 -3.49 16.98
N ASP A 92 -0.08 -4.76 17.15
CA ASP A 92 0.85 -5.83 16.77
C ASP A 92 1.15 -5.80 15.28
N PHE A 93 0.12 -5.56 14.48
CA PHE A 93 0.29 -5.48 13.04
C PHE A 93 1.20 -4.29 12.66
N ILE A 94 1.00 -3.16 13.30
CA ILE A 94 1.84 -1.99 13.06
C ILE A 94 3.29 -2.29 13.42
N MET A 95 3.51 -3.00 14.51
CA MET A 95 4.87 -3.37 14.89
C MET A 95 5.53 -4.24 13.82
N ILE A 96 4.77 -5.18 13.27
CA ILE A 96 5.29 -6.01 12.20
C ILE A 96 5.68 -5.15 10.99
N LEU A 97 4.82 -4.20 10.63
CA LEU A 97 5.12 -3.31 9.51
C LEU A 97 6.39 -2.52 9.76
N ARG A 98 6.55 -2.04 10.97
CA ARG A 98 7.71 -1.20 11.28
C ARG A 98 9.02 -1.97 11.25
N GLU A 99 8.95 -3.28 11.41
CA GLU A 99 10.14 -4.12 11.44
C GLU A 99 10.37 -4.88 10.15
N LEU A 100 9.59 -4.61 9.12
CA LEU A 100 9.77 -5.31 7.85
C LEU A 100 11.12 -4.98 7.23
N PRO A 101 11.79 -6.00 6.66
CA PRO A 101 13.06 -5.76 5.99
C PRO A 101 12.87 -5.04 4.67
N HIS A 102 13.94 -4.49 4.16
CA HIS A 102 13.91 -3.74 2.90
C HIS A 102 13.46 -4.59 1.72
N ASP A 103 13.61 -5.89 1.82
CA ASP A 103 13.24 -6.77 0.71
C ASP A 103 11.75 -6.98 0.59
N THR A 104 10.98 -6.46 1.52
CA THR A 104 9.53 -6.60 1.51
C THR A 104 8.88 -5.25 1.31
N LEU A 105 8.07 -5.14 0.27
CA LEU A 105 7.28 -3.95 -0.01
C LEU A 105 5.83 -4.24 0.27
N VAL A 106 5.18 -3.40 1.07
CA VAL A 106 3.77 -3.53 1.38
C VAL A 106 3.02 -2.37 0.75
N ILE A 107 2.00 -2.67 -0.02
CA ILE A 107 1.14 -1.64 -0.61
C ILE A 107 -0.28 -1.89 -0.14
N LEU A 108 -0.78 -0.93 0.64
CA LEU A 108 -2.17 -0.96 1.10
C LEU A 108 -2.99 -0.11 0.14
N ILE A 109 -4.09 -0.65 -0.35
CA ILE A 109 -4.92 0.04 -1.33
C ILE A 109 -6.34 0.16 -0.82
N VAL A 110 -6.85 1.38 -0.79
CA VAL A 110 -8.24 1.63 -0.41
C VAL A 110 -8.95 2.24 -1.61
N GLU A 111 -9.91 1.50 -2.15
CA GLU A 111 -10.70 2.00 -3.27
C GLU A 111 -11.79 2.88 -2.73
N GLY A 112 -11.64 4.18 -2.94
CA GLY A 112 -12.60 5.14 -2.46
C GLY A 112 -12.01 6.10 -1.45
N THR A 113 -12.88 6.60 -0.60
CA THR A 113 -12.50 7.59 0.39
C THR A 113 -11.79 6.95 1.57
N LEU A 114 -10.77 7.63 2.03
CA LEU A 114 -10.04 7.20 3.22
C LEU A 114 -10.47 8.06 4.39
N ASP A 115 -10.94 7.42 5.47
CA ASP A 115 -11.36 8.15 6.66
C ASP A 115 -10.14 8.46 7.52
N LYS A 116 -9.66 9.68 7.41
CA LYS A 116 -8.45 10.10 8.11
C LYS A 116 -8.65 10.36 9.59
N ARG A 117 -9.90 10.25 10.07
CA ARG A 117 -10.19 10.41 11.49
C ARG A 117 -9.96 9.14 12.26
N LEU A 118 -9.93 8.00 11.57
CA LEU A 118 -9.75 6.72 12.24
C LEU A 118 -8.36 6.62 12.87
N LYS A 119 -8.31 6.04 14.06
CA LYS A 119 -7.07 5.79 14.75
C LYS A 119 -6.13 4.94 13.90
N THR A 120 -6.68 3.93 13.25
CA THR A 120 -5.90 3.04 12.40
C THR A 120 -5.28 3.78 11.23
N THR A 121 -6.07 4.66 10.60
CA THR A 121 -5.56 5.46 9.49
C THR A 121 -4.43 6.37 9.95
N LYS A 122 -4.62 7.03 11.10
CA LYS A 122 -3.60 7.94 11.61
C LYS A 122 -2.30 7.21 11.93
N ALA A 123 -2.40 6.03 12.51
CA ALA A 123 -1.21 5.26 12.84
C ALA A 123 -0.46 4.81 11.61
N LEU A 124 -1.19 4.38 10.59
CA LEU A 124 -0.56 3.99 9.33
C LEU A 124 0.03 5.19 8.61
N TRP A 125 -0.68 6.31 8.63
CA TRP A 125 -0.21 7.53 7.98
C TRP A 125 1.15 7.95 8.51
N ALA A 126 1.39 7.70 9.79
CA ALA A 126 2.63 8.10 10.43
C ALA A 126 3.84 7.30 9.96
N ILE A 127 3.64 6.08 9.49
CA ILE A 127 4.76 5.21 9.12
C ILE A 127 4.83 4.86 7.64
N CYS A 128 3.88 5.34 6.83
CA CYS A 128 3.85 5.00 5.41
C CYS A 128 3.87 6.25 4.56
N PHE A 129 4.15 6.06 3.27
CA PHE A 129 3.97 7.12 2.30
C PHE A 129 2.61 6.93 1.66
N ALA A 130 1.73 7.89 1.85
CA ALA A 130 0.36 7.80 1.37
C ALA A 130 0.17 8.69 0.15
N GLU A 131 -0.64 8.22 -0.76
CA GLU A 131 -0.85 8.89 -2.03
C GLU A 131 -2.30 8.76 -2.45
N GLU A 132 -2.91 9.87 -2.85
CA GLU A 132 -4.28 9.86 -3.31
C GLU A 132 -4.33 9.75 -4.82
N CYS A 133 -5.16 8.83 -5.32
CA CYS A 133 -5.34 8.62 -6.75
C CYS A 133 -6.79 8.91 -7.09
N THR A 134 -7.09 10.14 -7.41
CA THR A 134 -8.45 10.54 -7.73
C THR A 134 -8.51 11.13 -9.12
N LEU A 135 -9.65 10.94 -9.75
CA LEU A 135 -9.92 11.54 -11.05
C LEU A 135 -10.71 12.81 -10.79
N LEU A 136 -10.00 13.93 -10.76
CA LEU A 136 -10.64 15.22 -10.48
C LEU A 136 -11.50 15.68 -11.63
N ASN A 137 -10.97 15.52 -12.84
CA ASN A 137 -11.73 15.75 -14.05
C ASN A 137 -11.06 14.97 -15.17
N PRO A 138 -11.78 14.75 -16.29
CA PRO A 138 -11.23 13.90 -17.35
C PRO A 138 -9.88 14.38 -17.89
N ARG A 139 -9.70 15.68 -17.97
CA ARG A 139 -8.47 16.24 -18.48
C ARG A 139 -7.28 15.93 -17.59
N GLU A 140 -7.46 16.15 -16.30
CA GLU A 140 -6.40 15.88 -15.34
C GLU A 140 -6.08 14.41 -15.26
N GLY A 141 -7.11 13.58 -15.31
CA GLY A 141 -6.91 12.14 -15.30
C GLY A 141 -6.09 11.67 -16.47
N ALA A 142 -6.39 12.18 -17.65
CA ALA A 142 -5.65 11.79 -18.84
C ALA A 142 -4.19 12.21 -18.75
N SER A 143 -3.94 13.42 -18.27
CA SER A 143 -2.57 13.90 -18.11
C SER A 143 -1.79 13.04 -17.13
N ARG A 144 -2.42 12.67 -16.04
CA ARG A 144 -1.78 11.83 -15.04
C ARG A 144 -1.41 10.46 -15.60
N MET A 145 -2.30 9.86 -16.34
CA MET A 145 -2.03 8.58 -16.94
C MET A 145 -0.88 8.64 -17.92
N SER A 146 -0.82 9.70 -18.69
CA SER A 146 0.27 9.88 -19.63
C SER A 146 1.60 9.98 -18.92
N LEU A 147 1.64 10.70 -17.80
CA LEU A 147 2.85 10.83 -17.02
C LEU A 147 3.30 9.51 -16.43
N LEU A 148 2.35 8.73 -15.93
CA LEU A 148 2.68 7.43 -15.35
C LEU A 148 3.26 6.50 -16.39
N LEU A 149 2.68 6.48 -17.57
CA LEU A 149 3.18 5.63 -18.64
C LEU A 149 4.56 6.05 -19.09
N ALA A 150 4.80 7.35 -19.15
CA ALA A 150 6.12 7.86 -19.52
C ALA A 150 7.16 7.44 -18.49
N LYS A 151 6.81 7.47 -17.22
CA LYS A 151 7.74 7.06 -16.15
C LYS A 151 8.11 5.60 -16.23
N GLU A 152 7.23 4.78 -16.76
CA GLU A 152 7.53 3.38 -16.92
C GLU A 152 8.43 3.09 -18.10
N GLY A 153 8.85 4.11 -18.78
CA GLY A 153 9.74 3.94 -19.91
C GLY A 153 9.07 3.44 -21.16
N LYS A 154 7.78 3.37 -21.15
CA LYS A 154 7.06 2.97 -22.35
C LYS A 154 6.89 4.17 -23.23
N GLN A 155 7.41 4.04 -24.40
CA GLN A 155 7.29 5.09 -25.37
C GLN A 155 5.88 5.10 -25.84
N MET A 156 5.10 5.86 -25.16
CA MET A 156 3.83 6.14 -25.74
C MET A 156 4.12 7.03 -26.88
N ASP A 157 3.85 6.50 -27.95
CA ASP A 157 3.97 7.27 -29.13
C ASP A 157 3.10 8.49 -28.96
N PRO A 158 3.65 9.65 -28.99
CA PRO A 158 2.87 10.86 -28.69
C PRO A 158 2.07 11.31 -29.87
N GLN A 159 1.34 10.50 -30.42
CA GLN A 159 0.52 10.93 -31.51
C GLN A 159 -0.71 11.56 -31.07
#